data_4ed4f0c92a946490237bacc7d28cc683
#
_entry.id   4ed4f0c92a946490237bacc7d28cc683
#
_cell.length_a   1.000
_cell.length_b   1.000
_cell.length_c   1.000
_cell.angle_alpha   90.00
_cell.angle_beta   90.00
_cell.angle_gamma   90.00
#
_symmetry.space_group_name_H-M   'P 1'
#
loop_
_entity.id
_entity.type
_entity.pdbx_description
1 polymer ?
#
loop_
_entity_poly.entity_id
_entity_poly.type
_entity_poly.pdbx_seq_one_letter_code
_entity_poly.pdbx_strand_id
1 'polypeptide(L)'
;MRLATFTHGGTTRAGVVMGDEVVDLGRDMMAVLAGGLERVAGAVGKTRLPLAQVRLEAPVLRPPKFLAVGLNYADHVAESGAERPALPTFFNKQSTCVTGPYDPIHRPRVSQLLDYEGELGFVIGRRCRHVPRARAAEAIAGWVVLNDVSVRDWQLRVPTWTMGKSFDTHGPMGPWIVTADELGDPHALRLRTWVNGELRQESSTAQLIFDSFALVGHLSTAFTLEPGDVVATGTPGGVGMAMSPPRFLVPGDVVRVEIERIGHIENRVVDEPDDTARL
;
A
#
# COMPACT_ATOMS: atom_id res chain seq x y z
N MET A 1 -5.33 7.75 -15.00
CA MET A 1 -4.29 8.73 -14.55
C MET A 1 -3.38 8.11 -13.51
N ARG A 2 -2.11 8.59 -13.40
CA ARG A 2 -1.15 8.25 -12.32
C ARG A 2 -0.96 9.46 -11.43
N LEU A 3 -1.46 9.40 -10.20
CA LEU A 3 -1.40 10.49 -9.23
C LEU A 3 -0.27 10.23 -8.24
N ALA A 4 0.74 11.07 -8.22
CA ALA A 4 1.90 10.96 -7.33
C ALA A 4 1.91 12.10 -6.29
N THR A 5 2.42 11.81 -5.11
CA THR A 5 2.93 12.82 -4.19
C THR A 5 4.44 12.90 -4.40
N PHE A 6 4.96 14.10 -4.57
CA PHE A 6 6.37 14.32 -4.84
C PHE A 6 6.91 15.53 -4.09
N THR A 7 8.19 15.52 -3.79
CA THR A 7 8.94 16.65 -3.22
C THR A 7 9.92 17.19 -4.24
N HIS A 8 9.85 18.51 -4.46
CA HIS A 8 10.79 19.27 -5.30
C HIS A 8 11.08 20.63 -4.65
N GLY A 9 12.36 21.01 -4.57
CA GLY A 9 12.78 22.27 -3.95
C GLY A 9 12.29 22.43 -2.50
N GLY A 10 12.23 21.34 -1.73
CA GLY A 10 11.77 21.32 -0.33
C GLY A 10 10.26 21.45 -0.14
N THR A 11 9.47 21.42 -1.23
CA THR A 11 8.00 21.49 -1.15
C THR A 11 7.38 20.20 -1.65
N THR A 12 6.48 19.60 -0.83
CA THR A 12 5.74 18.39 -1.16
C THR A 12 4.37 18.72 -1.73
N ARG A 13 4.03 18.15 -2.89
CA ARG A 13 2.78 18.39 -3.64
C ARG A 13 2.28 17.14 -4.33
N ALA A 14 1.03 17.17 -4.78
CA ALA A 14 0.48 16.18 -5.69
C ALA A 14 0.73 16.55 -7.15
N GLY A 15 0.89 15.55 -8.00
CA GLY A 15 1.04 15.72 -9.44
C GLY A 15 0.45 14.57 -10.23
N VAL A 16 0.26 14.79 -11.52
CA VAL A 16 -0.09 13.76 -12.50
C VAL A 16 1.16 13.34 -13.24
N VAL A 17 1.51 12.06 -13.21
CA VAL A 17 2.65 11.51 -13.95
C VAL A 17 2.23 11.24 -15.39
N MET A 18 2.97 11.81 -16.34
CA MET A 18 2.76 11.70 -17.78
C MET A 18 4.10 11.38 -18.47
N GLY A 19 4.30 10.12 -18.82
CA GLY A 19 5.59 9.65 -19.33
C GLY A 19 6.70 9.81 -18.27
N ASP A 20 7.72 10.58 -18.58
CA ASP A 20 8.87 10.91 -17.74
C ASP A 20 8.77 12.27 -17.01
N GLU A 21 7.58 12.86 -17.01
CA GLU A 21 7.28 14.12 -16.34
C GLU A 21 6.20 13.98 -15.27
N VAL A 22 6.22 14.88 -14.27
CA VAL A 22 5.13 15.11 -13.34
C VAL A 22 4.55 16.51 -13.55
N VAL A 23 3.24 16.60 -13.74
CA VAL A 23 2.48 17.86 -13.82
C VAL A 23 2.08 18.26 -12.41
N ASP A 24 2.65 19.35 -11.89
CA ASP A 24 2.37 19.86 -10.54
C ASP A 24 0.94 20.39 -10.43
N LEU A 25 0.17 19.89 -9.47
CA LEU A 25 -1.20 20.31 -9.21
C LEU A 25 -1.30 21.52 -8.27
N GLY A 26 -0.17 21.98 -7.70
CA GLY A 26 -0.10 23.15 -6.82
C GLY A 26 -0.78 22.96 -5.45
N ARG A 27 -1.09 21.72 -5.05
CA ARG A 27 -1.77 21.35 -3.80
C ARG A 27 -1.32 19.97 -3.33
N ASP A 28 -1.61 19.60 -2.10
CA ASP A 28 -1.34 18.26 -1.58
C ASP A 28 -2.35 17.21 -2.08
N MET A 29 -2.04 15.93 -1.89
CA MET A 29 -2.87 14.82 -2.36
C MET A 29 -4.23 14.76 -1.64
N MET A 30 -4.29 15.10 -0.37
CA MET A 30 -5.56 15.09 0.38
C MET A 30 -6.52 16.14 -0.17
N ALA A 31 -6.03 17.33 -0.52
CA ALA A 31 -6.81 18.36 -1.19
C ALA A 31 -7.25 17.94 -2.61
N VAL A 32 -6.43 17.15 -3.33
CA VAL A 32 -6.80 16.58 -4.63
C VAL A 32 -7.94 15.58 -4.48
N LEU A 33 -7.80 14.62 -3.56
CA LEU A 33 -8.81 13.58 -3.32
C LEU A 33 -10.13 14.17 -2.81
N ALA A 34 -10.08 15.10 -1.84
CA ALA A 34 -11.26 15.76 -1.30
C ALA A 34 -11.97 16.62 -2.35
N GLY A 35 -11.23 17.19 -3.30
CA GLY A 35 -11.77 18.04 -4.37
C GLY A 35 -12.44 17.26 -5.51
N GLY A 36 -12.23 15.94 -5.59
CA GLY A 36 -12.69 15.07 -6.67
C GLY A 36 -11.74 15.02 -7.86
N LEU A 37 -11.53 13.81 -8.39
CA LEU A 37 -10.56 13.55 -9.47
C LEU A 37 -10.97 14.14 -10.82
N GLU A 38 -12.25 14.39 -11.04
CA GLU A 38 -12.79 15.06 -12.24
C GLU A 38 -12.19 16.47 -12.45
N ARG A 39 -11.78 17.13 -11.36
CA ARG A 39 -11.13 18.46 -11.42
C ARG A 39 -9.65 18.39 -11.79
N VAL A 40 -9.05 17.19 -11.76
CA VAL A 40 -7.65 16.99 -12.14
C VAL A 40 -7.50 16.93 -13.66
N ALA A 41 -8.50 16.42 -14.37
CA ALA A 41 -8.50 16.28 -15.84
C ALA A 41 -8.29 17.63 -16.58
N GLY A 42 -8.62 18.78 -15.94
CA GLY A 42 -8.39 20.13 -16.47
C GLY A 42 -7.03 20.75 -16.12
N ALA A 43 -6.08 19.98 -15.59
CA ALA A 43 -4.75 20.50 -15.17
C ALA A 43 -3.78 20.82 -16.34
N VAL A 44 -4.28 20.93 -17.55
CA VAL A 44 -3.52 21.29 -18.76
C VAL A 44 -2.98 22.73 -18.61
N GLY A 45 -1.65 22.92 -18.74
CA GLY A 45 -1.01 24.23 -18.66
C GLY A 45 -0.28 24.53 -17.34
N LYS A 46 -0.16 23.58 -16.42
CA LYS A 46 0.60 23.70 -15.17
C LYS A 46 2.09 23.40 -15.37
N THR A 47 2.87 23.75 -14.34
CA THR A 47 4.31 23.46 -14.28
C THR A 47 4.56 21.98 -14.45
N ARG A 48 5.48 21.62 -15.35
CA ARG A 48 5.96 20.26 -15.58
C ARG A 48 7.37 20.13 -15.06
N LEU A 49 7.68 19.04 -14.40
CA LEU A 49 9.00 18.73 -13.88
C LEU A 49 9.42 17.34 -14.37
N PRO A 50 10.67 17.14 -14.79
CA PRO A 50 11.18 15.82 -15.06
C PRO A 50 11.03 14.91 -13.84
N LEU A 51 10.51 13.70 -14.03
CA LEU A 51 10.29 12.75 -12.93
C LEU A 51 11.61 12.40 -12.21
N ALA A 52 12.72 12.40 -12.94
CA ALA A 52 14.06 12.19 -12.40
C ALA A 52 14.58 13.31 -11.48
N GLN A 53 13.94 14.49 -11.48
CA GLN A 53 14.32 15.65 -10.65
C GLN A 53 13.45 15.80 -9.39
N VAL A 54 12.47 14.92 -9.20
CA VAL A 54 11.60 14.94 -8.02
C VAL A 54 11.84 13.71 -7.17
N ARG A 55 11.63 13.81 -5.87
CA ARG A 55 11.55 12.66 -4.98
C ARG A 55 10.09 12.23 -4.89
N LEU A 56 9.80 10.99 -5.26
CA LEU A 56 8.48 10.40 -5.04
C LEU A 56 8.30 10.05 -3.57
N GLU A 57 7.17 10.45 -3.02
CA GLU A 57 6.75 10.16 -1.66
C GLU A 57 5.62 9.12 -1.68
N ALA A 58 5.22 8.62 -0.49
CA ALA A 58 3.98 7.84 -0.40
C ALA A 58 2.82 8.68 -0.96
N PRO A 59 1.98 8.12 -1.86
CA PRO A 59 0.88 8.88 -2.46
C PRO A 59 -0.05 9.53 -1.44
N VAL A 60 -0.33 8.84 -0.32
CA VAL A 60 -1.04 9.38 0.85
C VAL A 60 -0.11 9.32 2.05
N LEU A 61 0.44 10.47 2.46
CA LEU A 61 1.44 10.55 3.53
C LEU A 61 0.90 10.19 4.92
N ARG A 62 -0.37 10.50 5.19
CA ARG A 62 -1.04 10.29 6.48
C ARG A 62 -2.49 9.92 6.21
N PRO A 63 -2.79 8.65 5.89
CA PRO A 63 -4.17 8.22 5.67
C PRO A 63 -5.00 8.42 6.94
N PRO A 64 -6.24 8.94 6.82
CA PRO A 64 -7.16 9.04 7.97
C PRO A 64 -7.42 7.69 8.63
N LYS A 65 -7.55 6.64 7.82
CA LYS A 65 -7.55 5.23 8.23
C LYS A 65 -6.59 4.45 7.35
N PHE A 66 -5.77 3.62 7.96
CA PHE A 66 -4.98 2.62 7.24
C PHE A 66 -5.47 1.24 7.70
N LEU A 67 -6.26 0.60 6.85
CA LEU A 67 -6.87 -0.69 7.08
C LEU A 67 -6.14 -1.76 6.28
N ALA A 68 -6.11 -2.97 6.80
CA ALA A 68 -5.53 -4.10 6.10
C ALA A 68 -6.35 -5.38 6.33
N VAL A 69 -6.23 -6.34 5.42
CA VAL A 69 -7.00 -7.58 5.43
C VAL A 69 -6.06 -8.77 5.55
N GLY A 70 -6.24 -9.58 6.58
CA GLY A 70 -5.50 -10.84 6.75
C GLY A 70 -6.17 -12.01 6.03
N LEU A 71 -5.34 -12.97 5.56
CA LEU A 71 -5.77 -14.24 4.97
C LEU A 71 -6.73 -14.07 3.79
N ASN A 72 -6.44 -13.14 2.90
CA ASN A 72 -7.34 -12.78 1.79
C ASN A 72 -6.91 -13.33 0.41
N TYR A 73 -5.86 -14.14 0.33
CA TYR A 73 -5.45 -14.84 -0.90
C TYR A 73 -5.67 -16.34 -0.75
N ALA A 74 -6.28 -16.96 -1.78
CA ALA A 74 -6.58 -18.38 -1.76
C ALA A 74 -5.32 -19.26 -1.69
N ASP A 75 -4.24 -18.87 -2.38
CA ASP A 75 -2.95 -19.54 -2.34
C ASP A 75 -2.26 -19.41 -0.97
N HIS A 76 -2.33 -18.24 -0.32
CA HIS A 76 -1.80 -18.04 1.03
C HIS A 76 -2.57 -18.84 2.10
N VAL A 77 -3.88 -18.92 1.98
CA VAL A 77 -4.71 -19.76 2.87
C VAL A 77 -4.32 -21.24 2.73
N ALA A 78 -4.11 -21.70 1.49
CA ALA A 78 -3.64 -23.07 1.23
C ALA A 78 -2.24 -23.35 1.81
N GLU A 79 -1.30 -22.39 1.69
CA GLU A 79 0.06 -22.48 2.25
C GLU A 79 0.06 -22.54 3.78
N SER A 80 -0.78 -21.74 4.43
CA SER A 80 -0.87 -21.66 5.90
C SER A 80 -1.65 -22.80 6.53
N GLY A 81 -2.36 -23.61 5.74
CA GLY A 81 -3.28 -24.66 6.24
C GLY A 81 -4.49 -24.11 6.99
N ALA A 82 -4.76 -22.80 6.88
CA ALA A 82 -5.92 -22.16 7.50
C ALA A 82 -7.22 -22.49 6.74
N GLU A 83 -8.35 -22.40 7.42
CA GLU A 83 -9.65 -22.46 6.75
C GLU A 83 -9.90 -21.17 5.96
N ARG A 84 -10.54 -21.31 4.79
CA ARG A 84 -10.94 -20.16 3.98
C ARG A 84 -11.93 -19.29 4.77
N PRO A 85 -11.63 -18.01 5.04
CA PRO A 85 -12.48 -17.15 5.83
C PRO A 85 -13.83 -16.90 5.14
N ALA A 86 -14.92 -16.98 5.91
CA ALA A 86 -16.26 -16.64 5.45
C ALA A 86 -16.51 -15.13 5.40
N LEU A 87 -15.77 -14.37 6.20
CA LEU A 87 -15.80 -12.90 6.28
C LEU A 87 -14.37 -12.34 6.30
N PRO A 88 -14.13 -11.13 5.76
CA PRO A 88 -12.81 -10.53 5.77
C PRO A 88 -12.38 -10.18 7.20
N THR A 89 -11.15 -10.57 7.56
CA THR A 89 -10.54 -10.21 8.84
C THR A 89 -9.76 -8.91 8.67
N PHE A 90 -10.27 -7.82 9.26
CA PHE A 90 -9.61 -6.51 9.20
C PHE A 90 -8.76 -6.25 10.44
N PHE A 91 -7.65 -5.56 10.21
CA PHE A 91 -6.85 -4.94 11.24
C PHE A 91 -6.45 -3.52 10.83
N ASN A 92 -5.97 -2.73 11.80
CA ASN A 92 -5.52 -1.38 11.56
C ASN A 92 -3.99 -1.32 11.55
N LYS A 93 -3.45 -0.51 10.63
CA LYS A 93 -2.08 -0.01 10.71
C LYS A 93 -2.12 1.45 11.17
N GLN A 94 -1.14 1.86 11.97
CA GLN A 94 -1.03 3.27 12.36
C GLN A 94 -0.58 4.12 11.17
N SER A 95 -1.14 5.32 11.00
CA SER A 95 -0.77 6.21 9.89
C SER A 95 0.72 6.59 9.89
N THR A 96 1.39 6.48 11.03
CA THR A 96 2.83 6.77 11.19
C THR A 96 3.71 5.71 10.54
N CYS A 97 3.19 4.52 10.24
CA CYS A 97 3.98 3.47 9.58
C CYS A 97 4.21 3.73 8.09
N VAL A 98 3.48 4.69 7.50
CA VAL A 98 3.60 4.99 6.06
C VAL A 98 4.99 5.51 5.74
N THR A 99 5.58 4.96 4.68
CA THR A 99 6.83 5.44 4.09
C THR A 99 6.77 5.41 2.56
N GLY A 100 7.67 6.11 1.90
CA GLY A 100 7.67 6.29 0.46
C GLY A 100 8.09 5.03 -0.32
N PRO A 101 7.86 5.04 -1.65
CA PRO A 101 8.11 3.88 -2.50
C PRO A 101 9.58 3.43 -2.54
N TYR A 102 10.51 4.33 -2.19
CA TYR A 102 11.96 4.08 -2.27
C TYR A 102 12.68 4.44 -0.96
N ASP A 103 11.94 4.71 0.10
CA ASP A 103 12.49 5.01 1.41
C ASP A 103 12.90 3.72 2.16
N PRO A 104 13.80 3.80 3.16
CA PRO A 104 14.22 2.61 3.90
C PRO A 104 13.11 2.05 4.78
N ILE A 105 13.14 0.73 4.98
CA ILE A 105 12.40 0.01 6.01
C ILE A 105 13.33 -0.14 7.21
N HIS A 106 12.89 0.26 8.39
CA HIS A 106 13.66 0.14 9.62
C HIS A 106 13.41 -1.22 10.29
N ARG A 107 14.46 -2.01 10.50
CA ARG A 107 14.37 -3.18 11.37
C ARG A 107 14.35 -2.71 12.81
N PRO A 108 13.25 -2.94 13.57
CA PRO A 108 13.15 -2.45 14.93
C PRO A 108 14.13 -3.17 15.86
N ARG A 109 14.70 -2.46 16.82
CA ARG A 109 15.68 -3.01 17.79
C ARG A 109 15.11 -4.13 18.65
N VAL A 110 13.79 -4.15 18.80
CA VAL A 110 13.07 -5.07 19.68
C VAL A 110 12.76 -6.42 19.04
N SER A 111 13.09 -6.62 17.75
CA SER A 111 12.81 -7.87 17.04
C SER A 111 13.77 -8.11 15.88
N GLN A 112 13.97 -9.39 15.57
CA GLN A 112 14.68 -9.86 14.39
C GLN A 112 13.75 -10.59 13.41
N LEU A 113 12.44 -10.64 13.69
CA LEU A 113 11.47 -11.37 12.89
C LEU A 113 10.71 -10.42 11.95
N LEU A 114 11.47 -9.58 11.22
CA LEU A 114 10.95 -8.66 10.22
C LEU A 114 10.63 -9.41 8.92
N ASP A 115 9.43 -9.23 8.39
CA ASP A 115 8.95 -9.94 7.21
C ASP A 115 8.27 -8.99 6.22
N TYR A 116 8.16 -9.41 4.96
CA TYR A 116 7.53 -8.69 3.86
C TYR A 116 6.18 -9.30 3.50
N GLU A 117 5.29 -8.47 3.01
CA GLU A 117 3.99 -8.86 2.45
C GLU A 117 3.65 -7.92 1.29
N GLY A 118 3.94 -8.35 0.05
CA GLY A 118 3.57 -7.60 -1.15
C GLY A 118 2.05 -7.63 -1.36
N GLU A 119 1.44 -6.45 -1.55
CA GLU A 119 -0.01 -6.30 -1.61
C GLU A 119 -0.46 -5.30 -2.67
N LEU A 120 -1.63 -5.57 -3.27
CA LEU A 120 -2.43 -4.53 -3.89
C LEU A 120 -3.06 -3.69 -2.78
N GLY A 121 -2.91 -2.37 -2.85
CA GLY A 121 -3.66 -1.45 -2.03
C GLY A 121 -4.64 -0.63 -2.85
N PHE A 122 -5.68 -0.08 -2.23
CA PHE A 122 -6.53 0.93 -2.86
C PHE A 122 -6.76 2.12 -1.94
N VAL A 123 -7.03 3.27 -2.56
CA VAL A 123 -7.25 4.55 -1.89
C VAL A 123 -8.69 4.99 -2.10
N ILE A 124 -9.38 5.39 -1.03
CA ILE A 124 -10.73 5.95 -1.12
C ILE A 124 -10.65 7.37 -1.68
N GLY A 125 -11.50 7.66 -2.67
CA GLY A 125 -11.59 8.96 -3.32
C GLY A 125 -12.85 9.75 -2.98
N ARG A 126 -13.89 9.09 -2.46
CA ARG A 126 -15.15 9.73 -2.10
C ARG A 126 -15.61 9.29 -0.72
N ARG A 127 -16.04 10.26 0.09
CA ARG A 127 -16.70 9.98 1.36
C ARG A 127 -17.94 9.13 1.12
N CYS A 128 -18.04 7.97 1.76
CA CYS A 128 -19.10 7.02 1.49
C CYS A 128 -19.48 6.19 2.73
N ARG A 129 -20.71 5.67 2.72
CA ARG A 129 -21.30 4.84 3.76
C ARG A 129 -22.37 3.94 3.14
N HIS A 130 -22.46 2.67 3.58
CA HIS A 130 -23.42 1.68 3.07
C HIS A 130 -23.39 1.51 1.54
N VAL A 131 -22.17 1.39 0.98
CA VAL A 131 -21.97 1.27 -0.48
C VAL A 131 -22.25 -0.15 -0.91
N PRO A 132 -23.22 -0.41 -1.81
CA PRO A 132 -23.38 -1.74 -2.37
C PRO A 132 -22.20 -2.09 -3.27
N ARG A 133 -21.80 -3.37 -3.28
CA ARG A 133 -20.63 -3.86 -4.05
C ARG A 133 -20.64 -3.38 -5.52
N ALA A 134 -21.79 -3.35 -6.15
CA ALA A 134 -21.93 -2.91 -7.55
C ALA A 134 -21.55 -1.44 -7.80
N ARG A 135 -21.51 -0.62 -6.75
CA ARG A 135 -21.14 0.80 -6.81
C ARG A 135 -19.80 1.10 -6.12
N ALA A 136 -19.12 0.08 -5.60
CA ALA A 136 -17.90 0.27 -4.80
C ALA A 136 -16.77 0.95 -5.59
N ALA A 137 -16.68 0.71 -6.90
CA ALA A 137 -15.72 1.37 -7.78
C ALA A 137 -15.83 2.91 -7.76
N GLU A 138 -17.03 3.46 -7.54
CA GLU A 138 -17.26 4.89 -7.48
C GLU A 138 -16.63 5.56 -6.24
N ALA A 139 -16.35 4.78 -5.20
CA ALA A 139 -15.71 5.24 -3.96
C ALA A 139 -14.19 5.23 -4.03
N ILE A 140 -13.58 4.45 -4.95
CA ILE A 140 -12.14 4.24 -5.05
C ILE A 140 -11.52 5.29 -5.96
N ALA A 141 -10.48 5.98 -5.48
CA ALA A 141 -9.65 6.89 -6.29
C ALA A 141 -8.75 6.12 -7.25
N GLY A 142 -8.21 4.99 -6.81
CA GLY A 142 -7.32 4.14 -7.58
C GLY A 142 -6.55 3.16 -6.70
N TRP A 143 -5.59 2.48 -7.32
CA TRP A 143 -4.81 1.41 -6.70
C TRP A 143 -3.33 1.77 -6.62
N VAL A 144 -2.64 1.18 -5.64
CA VAL A 144 -1.22 1.40 -5.32
C VAL A 144 -0.54 0.05 -5.05
N VAL A 145 0.78 0.02 -5.17
CA VAL A 145 1.59 -1.07 -4.61
C VAL A 145 1.82 -0.79 -3.13
N LEU A 146 1.71 -1.82 -2.30
CA LEU A 146 1.95 -1.79 -0.87
C LEU A 146 2.89 -2.93 -0.44
N ASN A 147 3.62 -2.71 0.66
CA ASN A 147 4.26 -3.77 1.41
C ASN A 147 3.79 -3.68 2.87
N ASP A 148 2.97 -4.66 3.31
CA ASP A 148 2.50 -4.73 4.70
C ASP A 148 3.56 -5.36 5.59
N VAL A 149 4.66 -4.62 5.78
CA VAL A 149 5.81 -5.07 6.57
C VAL A 149 5.38 -5.44 7.98
N SER A 150 5.84 -6.62 8.43
CA SER A 150 5.35 -7.29 9.63
C SER A 150 6.48 -7.67 10.57
N VAL A 151 6.30 -7.43 11.86
CA VAL A 151 7.17 -7.93 12.92
C VAL A 151 6.45 -9.10 13.57
N ARG A 152 6.83 -10.32 13.19
CA ARG A 152 6.02 -11.53 13.42
C ARG A 152 5.80 -11.86 14.89
N ASP A 153 6.82 -11.74 15.73
CA ASP A 153 6.69 -11.97 17.18
C ASP A 153 5.79 -10.92 17.87
N TRP A 154 5.73 -9.69 17.33
CA TRP A 154 4.80 -8.67 17.81
C TRP A 154 3.39 -8.85 17.24
N GLN A 155 3.28 -9.29 16.00
CA GLN A 155 1.99 -9.59 15.37
C GLN A 155 1.23 -10.69 16.13
N LEU A 156 1.94 -11.76 16.50
CA LEU A 156 1.32 -12.95 17.08
C LEU A 156 1.07 -12.86 18.59
N ARG A 157 1.49 -11.77 19.25
CA ARG A 157 1.27 -11.57 20.69
C ARG A 157 -0.21 -11.42 21.05
N VAL A 158 -1.00 -10.81 20.16
CA VAL A 158 -2.41 -10.54 20.39
C VAL A 158 -3.21 -10.68 19.10
N PRO A 159 -4.52 -11.02 19.18
CA PRO A 159 -5.34 -11.29 17.99
C PRO A 159 -5.55 -10.08 17.06
N THR A 160 -5.32 -8.84 17.54
CA THR A 160 -5.55 -7.62 16.74
C THR A 160 -4.44 -7.32 15.75
N TRP A 161 -3.25 -7.92 15.88
CA TRP A 161 -2.05 -7.77 15.05
C TRP A 161 -1.48 -6.35 14.94
N THR A 162 -2.23 -5.34 15.34
CA THR A 162 -1.92 -3.90 15.11
C THR A 162 -0.48 -3.53 15.46
N MET A 163 0.04 -4.00 16.61
CA MET A 163 1.39 -3.63 17.03
C MET A 163 2.48 -4.17 16.08
N GLY A 164 2.38 -5.44 15.68
CA GLY A 164 3.34 -6.05 14.74
C GLY A 164 3.25 -5.52 13.31
N LYS A 165 2.17 -4.84 12.98
CA LYS A 165 1.87 -4.28 11.65
C LYS A 165 2.07 -2.76 11.56
N SER A 166 2.51 -2.09 12.63
CA SER A 166 2.44 -0.62 12.74
C SER A 166 3.73 0.06 13.16
N PHE A 167 4.87 -0.63 13.18
CA PHE A 167 6.15 0.05 13.40
C PHE A 167 6.37 1.14 12.32
N ASP A 168 7.02 2.22 12.69
CA ASP A 168 7.35 3.28 11.73
C ASP A 168 8.10 2.69 10.53
N THR A 169 7.84 3.21 9.33
CA THR A 169 8.32 2.74 8.03
C THR A 169 7.78 1.40 7.53
N HIS A 170 6.88 0.72 8.27
CA HIS A 170 6.36 -0.60 7.93
C HIS A 170 5.13 -0.58 7.01
N GLY A 171 4.89 0.53 6.34
CA GLY A 171 3.84 0.70 5.32
C GLY A 171 4.36 1.38 4.06
N PRO A 172 5.42 0.85 3.40
CA PRO A 172 5.85 1.38 2.12
C PRO A 172 4.71 1.34 1.11
N MET A 173 4.44 2.45 0.41
CA MET A 173 3.43 2.50 -0.63
C MET A 173 3.81 3.43 -1.78
N GLY A 174 3.31 3.10 -2.96
CA GLY A 174 3.49 3.90 -4.16
C GLY A 174 3.55 3.08 -5.45
N PRO A 175 4.29 3.54 -6.46
CA PRO A 175 4.93 4.86 -6.56
C PRO A 175 3.90 5.98 -6.77
N TRP A 176 2.67 5.63 -7.17
CA TRP A 176 1.52 6.53 -7.43
C TRP A 176 0.20 5.77 -7.27
N ILE A 177 -0.90 6.52 -7.22
CA ILE A 177 -2.26 5.99 -7.35
C ILE A 177 -2.59 5.89 -8.83
N VAL A 178 -2.95 4.69 -9.32
CA VAL A 178 -3.41 4.50 -10.70
C VAL A 178 -4.94 4.42 -10.71
N THR A 179 -5.59 5.34 -11.40
CA THR A 179 -7.05 5.41 -11.50
C THR A 179 -7.62 4.29 -12.38
N ALA A 180 -8.91 3.97 -12.21
CA ALA A 180 -9.57 2.85 -12.90
C ALA A 180 -9.52 2.95 -14.42
N ASP A 181 -9.64 4.15 -14.98
CA ASP A 181 -9.59 4.41 -16.43
C ASP A 181 -8.24 4.02 -17.04
N GLU A 182 -7.14 4.12 -16.29
CA GLU A 182 -5.81 3.72 -16.74
C GLU A 182 -5.47 2.27 -16.40
N LEU A 183 -5.87 1.82 -15.22
CA LEU A 183 -5.55 0.47 -14.74
C LEU A 183 -6.36 -0.61 -15.44
N GLY A 184 -7.64 -0.37 -15.69
CA GLY A 184 -8.60 -1.37 -16.13
C GLY A 184 -9.06 -2.27 -14.97
N ASP A 185 -9.04 -3.59 -15.17
CA ASP A 185 -9.46 -4.54 -14.14
C ASP A 185 -8.37 -4.69 -13.04
N PRO A 186 -8.63 -4.26 -11.79
CA PRO A 186 -7.67 -4.40 -10.69
C PRO A 186 -7.58 -5.83 -10.13
N HIS A 187 -8.49 -6.72 -10.55
CA HIS A 187 -8.60 -8.08 -10.02
C HIS A 187 -8.07 -9.15 -11.01
N ALA A 188 -7.19 -8.74 -11.94
CA ALA A 188 -6.52 -9.64 -12.89
C ALA A 188 -5.05 -9.24 -13.10
N LEU A 189 -4.40 -8.67 -12.08
CA LEU A 189 -3.03 -8.15 -12.14
C LEU A 189 -2.06 -9.16 -11.54
N ARG A 190 -0.89 -9.31 -12.17
CA ARG A 190 0.21 -10.07 -11.58
C ARG A 190 0.87 -9.27 -10.47
N LEU A 191 1.11 -9.93 -9.32
CA LEU A 191 1.85 -9.41 -8.18
C LEU A 191 3.10 -10.26 -7.97
N ARG A 192 4.24 -9.61 -7.77
CA ARG A 192 5.52 -10.26 -7.47
C ARG A 192 6.29 -9.52 -6.40
N THR A 193 6.96 -10.27 -5.54
CA THR A 193 7.89 -9.74 -4.53
C THR A 193 9.24 -10.43 -4.64
N TRP A 194 10.30 -9.63 -4.63
CA TRP A 194 11.68 -10.11 -4.59
C TRP A 194 12.38 -9.60 -3.34
N VAL A 195 13.29 -10.42 -2.82
CA VAL A 195 14.28 -10.02 -1.82
C VAL A 195 15.66 -10.28 -2.40
N ASN A 196 16.47 -9.23 -2.52
CA ASN A 196 17.81 -9.29 -3.13
C ASN A 196 17.81 -9.91 -4.54
N GLY A 197 16.78 -9.63 -5.33
CA GLY A 197 16.61 -10.19 -6.68
C GLY A 197 16.06 -11.63 -6.72
N GLU A 198 15.93 -12.31 -5.58
CA GLU A 198 15.30 -13.64 -5.50
C GLU A 198 13.77 -13.49 -5.43
N LEU A 199 13.06 -14.13 -6.35
CA LEU A 199 11.60 -14.15 -6.37
C LEU A 199 11.08 -14.91 -5.15
N ARG A 200 10.24 -14.24 -4.34
CA ARG A 200 9.67 -14.78 -3.09
C ARG A 200 8.17 -14.99 -3.17
N GLN A 201 7.46 -14.04 -3.76
CA GLN A 201 6.01 -14.15 -3.95
C GLN A 201 5.71 -13.95 -5.43
N GLU A 202 4.85 -14.77 -6.00
CA GLU A 202 4.28 -14.62 -7.32
C GLU A 202 2.84 -15.12 -7.33
N SER A 203 1.90 -14.22 -7.62
CA SER A 203 0.48 -14.52 -7.67
C SER A 203 -0.27 -13.53 -8.56
N SER A 204 -1.58 -13.64 -8.57
CA SER A 204 -2.47 -12.73 -9.26
C SER A 204 -3.52 -12.19 -8.29
N THR A 205 -3.91 -10.92 -8.45
CA THR A 205 -5.04 -10.34 -7.70
C THR A 205 -6.38 -11.05 -7.97
N ALA A 206 -6.44 -11.94 -8.96
CA ALA A 206 -7.56 -12.85 -9.18
C ALA A 206 -7.70 -13.92 -8.07
N GLN A 207 -6.65 -14.12 -7.26
CA GLN A 207 -6.66 -15.04 -6.10
C GLN A 207 -7.24 -14.38 -4.83
N LEU A 208 -7.59 -13.09 -4.87
CA LEU A 208 -8.27 -12.42 -3.76
C LEU A 208 -9.59 -13.12 -3.41
N ILE A 209 -9.77 -13.52 -2.16
CA ILE A 209 -11.01 -14.12 -1.64
C ILE A 209 -12.12 -13.05 -1.59
N PHE A 210 -11.78 -11.88 -1.10
CA PHE A 210 -12.63 -10.68 -1.11
C PHE A 210 -11.92 -9.61 -1.93
N ASP A 211 -12.46 -9.30 -3.09
CA ASP A 211 -11.92 -8.26 -3.97
C ASP A 211 -12.11 -6.85 -3.38
N SER A 212 -11.45 -5.84 -3.93
CA SER A 212 -11.51 -4.46 -3.42
C SER A 212 -12.95 -3.92 -3.34
N PHE A 213 -13.84 -4.36 -4.22
CA PHE A 213 -15.24 -3.92 -4.21
C PHE A 213 -16.05 -4.57 -3.08
N ALA A 214 -15.80 -5.84 -2.80
CA ALA A 214 -16.38 -6.53 -1.64
C ALA A 214 -15.89 -5.90 -0.32
N LEU A 215 -14.59 -5.55 -0.24
CA LEU A 215 -14.00 -4.90 0.93
C LEU A 215 -14.63 -3.52 1.19
N VAL A 216 -14.80 -2.69 0.15
CA VAL A 216 -15.51 -1.38 0.30
C VAL A 216 -16.93 -1.58 0.79
N GLY A 217 -17.68 -2.53 0.23
CA GLY A 217 -19.04 -2.85 0.67
C GLY A 217 -19.09 -3.22 2.14
N HIS A 218 -18.19 -4.11 2.57
CA HIS A 218 -18.12 -4.59 3.95
C HIS A 218 -17.73 -3.47 4.94
N LEU A 219 -16.64 -2.76 4.67
CA LEU A 219 -16.15 -1.66 5.52
C LEU A 219 -17.16 -0.53 5.65
N SER A 220 -17.75 -0.10 4.53
CA SER A 220 -18.73 0.99 4.52
C SER A 220 -20.04 0.62 5.23
N THR A 221 -20.30 -0.65 5.50
CA THR A 221 -21.41 -1.08 6.34
C THR A 221 -21.16 -0.76 7.81
N ALA A 222 -19.92 -0.86 8.28
CA ALA A 222 -19.58 -0.62 9.67
C ALA A 222 -19.34 0.88 9.99
N PHE A 223 -18.63 1.60 9.11
CA PHE A 223 -18.25 3.00 9.34
C PHE A 223 -18.10 3.78 8.03
N THR A 224 -18.05 5.12 8.15
CA THR A 224 -17.80 5.99 7.01
C THR A 224 -16.36 5.86 6.53
N LEU A 225 -16.20 5.67 5.21
CA LEU A 225 -14.92 5.79 4.53
C LEU A 225 -14.73 7.24 4.03
N GLU A 226 -13.53 7.76 4.20
CA GLU A 226 -13.17 9.14 3.86
C GLU A 226 -12.14 9.18 2.72
N PRO A 227 -12.10 10.25 1.90
CA PRO A 227 -11.03 10.44 0.93
C PRO A 227 -9.66 10.33 1.59
N GLY A 228 -8.77 9.54 0.98
CA GLY A 228 -7.44 9.28 1.50
C GLY A 228 -7.33 8.10 2.48
N ASP A 229 -8.44 7.45 2.86
CA ASP A 229 -8.34 6.15 3.54
C ASP A 229 -7.65 5.15 2.62
N VAL A 230 -6.75 4.35 3.19
CA VAL A 230 -5.99 3.32 2.48
C VAL A 230 -6.40 1.94 2.98
N VAL A 231 -6.57 1.02 2.06
CA VAL A 231 -6.86 -0.39 2.37
C VAL A 231 -5.85 -1.28 1.65
N ALA A 232 -5.08 -2.04 2.41
CA ALA A 232 -4.22 -3.13 1.94
C ALA A 232 -5.08 -4.40 1.83
N THR A 233 -5.02 -5.08 0.67
CA THR A 233 -6.02 -6.13 0.34
C THR A 233 -5.59 -7.53 0.74
N GLY A 234 -4.42 -7.70 1.35
CA GLY A 234 -3.85 -8.99 1.71
C GLY A 234 -2.73 -9.41 0.77
N THR A 235 -1.89 -10.31 1.26
CA THR A 235 -0.70 -10.82 0.58
C THR A 235 -0.88 -12.26 0.12
N PRO A 236 -0.28 -12.68 -1.01
CA PRO A 236 -0.22 -14.08 -1.43
C PRO A 236 0.78 -14.90 -0.60
N GLY A 237 0.87 -16.21 -0.86
CA GLY A 237 1.89 -17.10 -0.33
C GLY A 237 3.32 -16.66 -0.64
N GLY A 238 4.31 -17.24 0.07
CA GLY A 238 5.74 -16.96 -0.11
C GLY A 238 6.31 -15.92 0.87
N VAL A 239 5.59 -15.61 1.97
CA VAL A 239 6.14 -14.78 3.05
C VAL A 239 7.31 -15.47 3.76
N GLY A 240 8.24 -14.70 4.29
CA GLY A 240 9.46 -15.23 4.90
C GLY A 240 9.19 -16.18 6.07
N MET A 241 8.18 -15.93 6.87
CA MET A 241 7.79 -16.79 7.99
C MET A 241 7.33 -18.19 7.54
N ALA A 242 6.71 -18.32 6.36
CA ALA A 242 6.21 -19.59 5.84
C ALA A 242 7.29 -20.44 5.15
N MET A 243 8.49 -19.89 4.96
CA MET A 243 9.60 -20.64 4.35
C MET A 243 10.15 -21.72 5.29
N SER A 244 10.81 -22.75 4.74
CA SER A 244 11.45 -23.81 5.50
C SER A 244 12.95 -23.92 5.15
N PRO A 245 13.88 -23.44 6.03
CA PRO A 245 13.62 -22.70 7.28
C PRO A 245 13.07 -21.29 7.04
N PRO A 246 12.41 -20.65 8.03
CA PRO A 246 11.95 -19.26 7.90
C PRO A 246 13.09 -18.28 7.54
N ARG A 247 12.78 -17.29 6.67
CA ARG A 247 13.76 -16.33 6.14
C ARG A 247 13.25 -14.90 6.35
N PHE A 248 13.63 -14.31 7.45
CA PHE A 248 13.30 -12.94 7.81
C PHE A 248 14.26 -11.93 7.17
N LEU A 249 13.79 -10.68 7.02
CA LEU A 249 14.58 -9.59 6.49
C LEU A 249 15.66 -9.14 7.49
N VAL A 250 16.84 -8.83 6.95
CA VAL A 250 17.97 -8.31 7.74
C VAL A 250 18.46 -6.99 7.11
N PRO A 251 19.15 -6.12 7.89
CA PRO A 251 19.76 -4.91 7.35
C PRO A 251 20.66 -5.21 6.16
N GLY A 252 20.50 -4.41 5.11
CA GLY A 252 21.15 -4.60 3.81
C GLY A 252 20.25 -5.25 2.75
N ASP A 253 19.21 -5.99 3.15
CA ASP A 253 18.27 -6.56 2.19
C ASP A 253 17.53 -5.47 1.41
N VAL A 254 17.17 -5.78 0.17
CA VAL A 254 16.35 -4.93 -0.69
C VAL A 254 15.09 -5.70 -1.04
N VAL A 255 13.94 -5.16 -0.65
CA VAL A 255 12.63 -5.72 -0.95
C VAL A 255 12.01 -4.92 -2.09
N ARG A 256 11.67 -5.60 -3.19
CA ARG A 256 10.92 -5.03 -4.31
C ARG A 256 9.56 -5.71 -4.42
N VAL A 257 8.52 -4.91 -4.44
CA VAL A 257 7.14 -5.35 -4.73
C VAL A 257 6.70 -4.70 -6.02
N GLU A 258 6.20 -5.50 -6.96
CA GLU A 258 5.73 -5.03 -8.27
C GLU A 258 4.33 -5.55 -8.54
N ILE A 259 3.47 -4.65 -9.01
CA ILE A 259 2.14 -5.00 -9.51
C ILE A 259 2.01 -4.52 -10.94
N GLU A 260 1.59 -5.44 -11.80
CA GLU A 260 1.37 -5.19 -13.21
C GLU A 260 0.53 -3.92 -13.42
N ARG A 261 0.93 -3.07 -14.41
CA ARG A 261 0.28 -1.81 -14.79
C ARG A 261 0.29 -0.69 -13.73
N ILE A 262 0.66 -0.98 -12.47
CA ILE A 262 0.82 0.05 -11.44
C ILE A 262 2.29 0.49 -11.37
N GLY A 263 3.23 -0.45 -11.27
CA GLY A 263 4.64 -0.20 -11.11
C GLY A 263 5.23 -0.97 -9.94
N HIS A 264 6.26 -0.41 -9.30
CA HIS A 264 6.93 -1.07 -8.18
C HIS A 264 7.35 -0.09 -7.09
N ILE A 265 7.52 -0.63 -5.91
CA ILE A 265 8.24 -0.03 -4.80
C ILE A 265 9.47 -0.86 -4.51
N GLU A 266 10.56 -0.23 -4.06
CA GLU A 266 11.81 -0.92 -3.74
C GLU A 266 12.47 -0.28 -2.53
N ASN A 267 12.53 -1.01 -1.43
CA ASN A 267 12.92 -0.48 -0.14
C ASN A 267 14.10 -1.27 0.43
N ARG A 268 15.15 -0.56 0.82
CA ARG A 268 16.29 -1.15 1.54
C ARG A 268 15.95 -1.28 3.02
N VAL A 269 16.26 -2.43 3.60
CA VAL A 269 16.19 -2.64 5.05
C VAL A 269 17.44 -2.05 5.71
N VAL A 270 17.25 -1.25 6.75
CA VAL A 270 18.31 -0.69 7.59
C VAL A 270 17.98 -0.90 9.05
N ASP A 271 18.96 -0.79 9.94
CA ASP A 271 18.66 -0.77 11.37
C ASP A 271 17.88 0.50 11.74
N GLU A 272 17.00 0.39 12.73
CA GLU A 272 16.32 1.54 13.32
C GLU A 272 17.35 2.57 13.81
N PRO A 273 17.27 3.86 13.38
CA PRO A 273 18.22 4.90 13.78
C PRO A 273 18.25 5.12 15.30
N ASP A 274 19.41 5.55 15.81
CA ASP A 274 19.61 5.82 17.26
C ASP A 274 18.87 7.08 17.73
N ASP A 275 18.56 7.98 16.80
CA ASP A 275 17.95 9.28 17.02
C ASP A 275 16.42 9.30 16.80
N THR A 276 15.77 8.13 16.80
CA THR A 276 14.30 8.06 16.79
C THR A 276 13.73 8.94 17.92
N ALA A 277 12.58 9.59 17.63
CA ALA A 277 11.95 10.58 18.50
C ALA A 277 11.91 10.14 19.96
N ARG A 278 12.39 11.02 20.84
CA ARG A 278 12.40 10.84 22.29
C ARG A 278 11.76 12.06 22.94
N LEU A 279 11.19 11.85 24.12
CA LEU A 279 10.71 12.95 24.97
C LEU A 279 11.89 13.62 25.69
#